data_82bf2f6ed51e6cda092caea7f1369107
#
_entry.id   82bf2f6ed51e6cda092caea7f1369107
#
_cell.length_a   1.000
_cell.length_b   1.000
_cell.length_c   1.000
_cell.angle_alpha   90.00
_cell.angle_beta   90.00
_cell.angle_gamma   90.00
#
_symmetry.space_group_name_H-M   'P 1'
#
loop_
_entity.id
_entity.type
_entity.pdbx_description
1 polymer ?
#
loop_
_entity_poly.entity_id
_entity_poly.type
_entity_poly.pdbx_seq_one_letter_code
_entity_poly.pdbx_strand_id
1 'polypeptide(L)'
;PAGVLIGPYAHLNLHGSVTVTTADAIAFDQGNFYATGENTYTALSQSPTGSLTFSNASPGSIVNEGDISVAPGETVTLTGGAVVSTGELSAPEGSVTVAAIPSESTVKITQPGSLLSLEIDPIVPIATDSTATDSNVTISPLDLPSLLVASEHKHADSLSVNSDGSVSLTANTANAANAESQFSIGAGSTVVSGSITVDNFSANTASGQIAILGERVILTDAMLSASGQGGGGNINIGGAHKGHFSLPSAHETFVSADTQISADALTRGDGGNVVVWADDTTQYLGDI
;
A
#
# COMPACT_ATOMS: atom_id res chain seq x y z
N PRO A 1 15.41 0.31 8.23
CA PRO A 1 15.29 1.75 7.90
C PRO A 1 14.24 2.45 8.78
N ALA A 2 14.45 3.75 9.07
CA ALA A 2 13.54 4.49 9.97
C ALA A 2 12.18 4.84 9.34
N GLY A 3 12.08 4.77 8.02
CA GLY A 3 10.89 5.12 7.25
C GLY A 3 11.20 5.97 6.02
N VAL A 4 10.19 6.21 5.19
CA VAL A 4 10.27 7.05 3.99
C VAL A 4 9.13 8.04 3.98
N LEU A 5 9.44 9.32 3.79
CA LEU A 5 8.46 10.38 3.61
C LEU A 5 8.65 11.02 2.23
N ILE A 6 7.61 10.96 1.41
CA ILE A 6 7.50 11.65 0.12
C ILE A 6 6.52 12.79 0.32
N GLY A 7 7.04 14.00 0.42
CA GLY A 7 6.24 15.18 0.77
C GLY A 7 5.35 15.68 -0.38
N PRO A 8 4.41 16.60 -0.09
CA PRO A 8 3.33 17.02 -1.00
C PRO A 8 3.81 17.77 -2.26
N TYR A 9 5.05 18.20 -2.28
CA TYR A 9 5.66 18.88 -3.45
C TYR A 9 6.63 17.98 -4.22
N ALA A 10 6.72 16.70 -3.82
CA ALA A 10 7.57 15.74 -4.52
C ALA A 10 6.85 15.20 -5.76
N HIS A 11 7.52 15.29 -6.91
CA HIS A 11 7.05 14.74 -8.17
C HIS A 11 8.11 13.79 -8.72
N LEU A 12 7.83 12.50 -8.71
CA LEU A 12 8.68 11.48 -9.29
C LEU A 12 8.06 11.03 -10.62
N ASN A 13 8.71 11.39 -11.73
CA ASN A 13 8.31 10.94 -13.07
C ASN A 13 9.41 10.04 -13.63
N LEU A 14 9.18 8.75 -13.69
CA LEU A 14 10.18 7.73 -13.98
C LEU A 14 9.84 6.96 -15.26
N HIS A 15 10.87 6.64 -16.06
CA HIS A 15 10.71 5.85 -17.29
C HIS A 15 10.73 4.34 -17.06
N GLY A 16 10.93 3.90 -15.85
CA GLY A 16 10.97 2.50 -15.45
C GLY A 16 10.22 2.26 -14.15
N SER A 17 10.08 1.01 -13.79
CA SER A 17 9.43 0.60 -12.56
C SER A 17 10.16 1.11 -11.31
N VAL A 18 9.39 1.43 -10.27
CA VAL A 18 9.92 1.93 -9.00
C VAL A 18 9.39 1.09 -7.83
N THR A 19 10.29 0.79 -6.92
CA THR A 19 9.95 0.20 -5.63
C THR A 19 10.48 1.09 -4.51
N VAL A 20 9.59 1.58 -3.67
CA VAL A 20 9.91 2.27 -2.43
C VAL A 20 9.68 1.29 -1.29
N THR A 21 10.72 1.03 -0.50
CA THR A 21 10.63 0.03 0.56
C THR A 21 11.40 0.43 1.81
N THR A 22 10.93 -0.03 2.95
CA THR A 22 11.63 0.04 4.24
C THR A 22 12.22 -1.32 4.65
N ALA A 23 12.32 -2.26 3.72
CA ALA A 23 13.01 -3.53 3.94
C ALA A 23 14.47 -3.31 4.38
N ASP A 24 14.98 -4.19 5.22
CA ASP A 24 16.35 -4.15 5.71
C ASP A 24 17.35 -4.69 4.69
N ALA A 25 16.90 -5.58 3.81
CA ALA A 25 17.70 -6.11 2.72
C ALA A 25 16.88 -6.48 1.50
N ILE A 26 17.54 -6.48 0.33
CA ILE A 26 17.09 -7.12 -0.89
C ILE A 26 17.92 -8.40 -1.05
N ALA A 27 17.26 -9.55 -1.02
CA ALA A 27 17.92 -10.84 -1.20
C ALA A 27 17.96 -11.18 -2.70
N PHE A 28 19.11 -11.62 -3.14
CA PHE A 28 19.40 -12.16 -4.48
C PHE A 28 19.94 -13.57 -4.35
N ASP A 29 19.94 -14.35 -5.40
CA ASP A 29 20.46 -15.73 -5.37
C ASP A 29 21.93 -15.84 -4.91
N GLN A 30 22.73 -14.81 -5.14
CA GLN A 30 24.17 -14.82 -4.87
C GLN A 30 24.59 -13.92 -3.69
N GLY A 31 23.62 -13.31 -2.98
CA GLY A 31 23.91 -12.44 -1.83
C GLY A 31 22.81 -11.41 -1.56
N ASN A 32 23.00 -10.63 -0.54
CA ASN A 32 22.05 -9.63 -0.10
C ASN A 32 22.59 -8.22 -0.29
N PHE A 33 21.71 -7.31 -0.68
CA PHE A 33 21.94 -5.87 -0.58
C PHE A 33 21.24 -5.36 0.67
N TYR A 34 22.01 -4.89 1.64
CA TYR A 34 21.50 -4.36 2.90
C TYR A 34 21.26 -2.85 2.79
N ALA A 35 20.16 -2.39 3.34
CA ALA A 35 19.81 -0.98 3.41
C ALA A 35 20.78 -0.17 4.31
N THR A 36 21.40 -0.85 5.27
CA THR A 36 22.38 -0.26 6.18
C THR A 36 23.58 -1.20 6.35
N GLY A 37 24.79 -0.64 6.46
CA GLY A 37 26.02 -1.42 6.60
C GLY A 37 26.80 -1.59 5.28
N GLU A 38 27.79 -2.49 5.31
CA GLU A 38 28.63 -2.73 4.14
C GLU A 38 27.99 -3.75 3.18
N ASN A 39 28.06 -3.46 1.88
CA ASN A 39 27.55 -4.31 0.82
C ASN A 39 28.68 -4.84 -0.08
N THR A 40 28.59 -6.11 -0.45
CA THR A 40 29.52 -6.75 -1.39
C THR A 40 28.90 -6.74 -2.79
N TYR A 41 29.15 -5.67 -3.55
CA TYR A 41 28.49 -5.42 -4.84
C TYR A 41 28.84 -6.43 -5.95
N THR A 42 29.96 -7.15 -5.86
CA THR A 42 30.38 -8.12 -6.88
C THR A 42 29.46 -9.33 -6.98
N ALA A 43 28.71 -9.66 -5.92
CA ALA A 43 27.75 -10.75 -5.90
C ALA A 43 26.38 -10.35 -6.47
N LEU A 44 26.08 -9.05 -6.59
CA LEU A 44 24.75 -8.53 -6.92
C LEU A 44 24.51 -8.32 -8.42
N SER A 45 25.58 -8.37 -9.23
CA SER A 45 25.51 -7.94 -10.63
C SER A 45 24.92 -8.96 -11.62
N GLN A 46 24.56 -10.16 -11.19
CA GLN A 46 24.16 -11.26 -12.09
C GLN A 46 22.87 -11.98 -11.72
N SER A 47 22.15 -11.56 -10.69
CA SER A 47 20.93 -12.26 -10.26
C SER A 47 19.69 -11.39 -10.48
N PRO A 48 18.59 -11.97 -10.96
CA PRO A 48 17.30 -11.30 -10.86
C PRO A 48 16.97 -11.06 -9.39
N THR A 49 16.21 -10.01 -9.12
CA THR A 49 15.72 -9.68 -7.77
C THR A 49 14.89 -10.85 -7.22
N GLY A 50 15.21 -11.28 -6.01
CA GLY A 50 14.51 -12.38 -5.37
C GLY A 50 13.44 -11.92 -4.39
N SER A 51 13.84 -11.25 -3.29
CA SER A 51 12.89 -10.88 -2.24
C SER A 51 13.36 -9.68 -1.41
N LEU A 52 12.38 -9.01 -0.80
CA LEU A 52 12.61 -8.00 0.24
C LEU A 52 12.56 -8.68 1.60
N THR A 53 13.54 -8.40 2.45
CA THR A 53 13.61 -8.96 3.80
C THR A 53 13.38 -7.86 4.83
N PHE A 54 12.38 -8.05 5.67
CA PHE A 54 12.09 -7.23 6.83
C PHE A 54 12.55 -8.02 8.06
N SER A 55 13.56 -7.53 8.76
CA SER A 55 14.18 -8.20 9.91
C SER A 55 13.78 -7.56 11.25
N ASN A 56 13.03 -6.47 11.19
CA ASN A 56 12.56 -5.76 12.37
C ASN A 56 11.13 -6.18 12.74
N ALA A 57 10.88 -6.35 14.04
CA ALA A 57 9.54 -6.57 14.56
C ALA A 57 8.60 -5.38 14.27
N SER A 58 9.14 -4.18 14.09
CA SER A 58 8.42 -2.98 13.69
C SER A 58 9.14 -2.34 12.50
N PRO A 59 8.85 -2.76 11.27
CA PRO A 59 9.45 -2.15 10.09
C PRO A 59 9.05 -0.68 9.94
N GLY A 60 9.95 0.14 9.38
CA GLY A 60 9.69 1.56 9.17
C GLY A 60 8.50 1.81 8.24
N SER A 61 7.83 2.93 8.42
CA SER A 61 6.64 3.29 7.64
C SER A 61 6.98 4.04 6.36
N ILE A 62 6.05 4.00 5.39
CA ILE A 62 6.09 4.83 4.19
C ILE A 62 4.90 5.78 4.23
N VAL A 63 5.20 7.06 3.96
CA VAL A 63 4.20 8.09 3.79
C VAL A 63 4.40 8.72 2.43
N ASN A 64 3.39 8.67 1.58
CA ASN A 64 3.36 9.35 0.30
C ASN A 64 2.26 10.42 0.28
N GLU A 65 2.68 11.67 0.20
CA GLU A 65 1.81 12.83 -0.03
C GLU A 65 2.03 13.44 -1.43
N GLY A 66 3.06 12.97 -2.14
CA GLY A 66 3.47 13.47 -3.45
C GLY A 66 2.97 12.61 -4.60
N ASP A 67 3.42 12.96 -5.81
CA ASP A 67 3.02 12.30 -7.04
C ASP A 67 4.14 11.38 -7.53
N ILE A 68 3.80 10.13 -7.75
CA ILE A 68 4.70 9.12 -8.32
C ILE A 68 4.08 8.61 -9.61
N SER A 69 4.75 8.85 -10.73
CA SER A 69 4.32 8.35 -12.04
C SER A 69 5.41 7.56 -12.74
N VAL A 70 5.04 6.50 -13.42
CA VAL A 70 5.93 5.67 -14.23
C VAL A 70 5.45 5.58 -15.67
N ALA A 71 6.34 5.16 -16.58
CA ALA A 71 5.98 4.97 -17.97
C ALA A 71 4.91 3.85 -18.14
N PRO A 72 4.16 3.87 -19.26
CA PRO A 72 3.17 2.82 -19.53
C PRO A 72 3.77 1.41 -19.49
N GLY A 73 3.07 0.48 -18.83
CA GLY A 73 3.50 -0.89 -18.62
C GLY A 73 4.44 -1.12 -17.43
N GLU A 74 4.86 -0.05 -16.77
CA GLU A 74 5.77 -0.11 -15.62
C GLU A 74 5.03 -0.25 -14.30
N THR A 75 5.76 -0.51 -13.21
CA THR A 75 5.18 -0.81 -11.89
C THR A 75 5.59 0.21 -10.83
N VAL A 76 4.65 0.60 -9.98
CA VAL A 76 4.91 1.32 -8.72
C VAL A 76 4.63 0.37 -7.55
N THR A 77 5.61 0.20 -6.67
CA THR A 77 5.45 -0.60 -5.44
C THR A 77 5.85 0.22 -4.22
N LEU A 78 4.94 0.31 -3.24
CA LEU A 78 5.21 0.88 -1.92
C LEU A 78 5.08 -0.26 -0.89
N THR A 79 6.17 -0.60 -0.19
CA THR A 79 6.18 -1.71 0.77
C THR A 79 6.95 -1.35 2.03
N GLY A 80 6.25 -1.27 3.16
CA GLY A 80 6.81 -0.85 4.46
C GLY A 80 6.02 -1.35 5.64
N GLY A 81 6.44 -1.04 6.86
CA GLY A 81 5.76 -1.47 8.08
C GLY A 81 4.31 -0.99 8.14
N ALA A 82 4.09 0.31 7.95
CA ALA A 82 2.80 0.88 7.62
C ALA A 82 2.94 1.70 6.33
N VAL A 83 1.88 1.79 5.53
CA VAL A 83 1.90 2.58 4.31
C VAL A 83 0.69 3.52 4.30
N VAL A 84 0.97 4.81 4.19
CA VAL A 84 -0.06 5.85 4.04
C VAL A 84 0.19 6.57 2.72
N SER A 85 -0.80 6.57 1.83
CA SER A 85 -0.74 7.30 0.56
C SER A 85 -1.92 8.24 0.44
N THR A 86 -1.64 9.53 0.48
CA THR A 86 -2.60 10.62 0.27
C THR A 86 -2.36 11.36 -1.05
N GLY A 87 -1.22 11.07 -1.70
CA GLY A 87 -0.84 11.63 -2.99
C GLY A 87 -1.32 10.79 -4.18
N GLU A 88 -0.74 11.01 -5.35
CA GLU A 88 -1.07 10.32 -6.59
C GLU A 88 -0.06 9.21 -6.91
N LEU A 89 -0.57 8.04 -7.30
CA LEU A 89 0.22 6.94 -7.86
C LEU A 89 -0.30 6.61 -9.26
N SER A 90 0.55 6.74 -10.27
CA SER A 90 0.16 6.54 -11.67
C SER A 90 1.09 5.56 -12.39
N ALA A 91 0.53 4.45 -12.87
CA ALA A 91 1.21 3.43 -13.66
C ALA A 91 0.32 2.98 -14.83
N PRO A 92 0.16 3.80 -15.87
CA PRO A 92 -0.71 3.48 -17.01
C PRO A 92 -0.36 2.12 -17.62
N GLU A 93 -1.33 1.27 -17.90
CA GLU A 93 -1.15 -0.08 -18.48
C GLU A 93 -0.30 -1.04 -17.61
N GLY A 94 0.17 -0.56 -16.46
CA GLY A 94 1.11 -1.27 -15.58
C GLY A 94 0.45 -1.77 -14.30
N SER A 95 1.17 -1.68 -13.19
CA SER A 95 0.62 -2.09 -11.90
C SER A 95 1.05 -1.18 -10.74
N VAL A 96 0.14 -1.02 -9.78
CA VAL A 96 0.42 -0.34 -8.51
C VAL A 96 0.17 -1.32 -7.38
N THR A 97 1.19 -1.50 -6.53
CA THR A 97 1.08 -2.30 -5.30
C THR A 97 1.40 -1.43 -4.09
N VAL A 98 0.48 -1.39 -3.15
CA VAL A 98 0.66 -0.73 -1.85
C VAL A 98 0.47 -1.79 -0.77
N ALA A 99 1.53 -2.12 -0.01
CA ALA A 99 1.51 -3.23 0.92
C ALA A 99 2.17 -2.89 2.26
N ALA A 100 1.42 -3.02 3.35
CA ALA A 100 1.96 -2.92 4.70
C ALA A 100 2.37 -4.30 5.23
N ILE A 101 3.55 -4.34 5.86
CA ILE A 101 4.17 -5.55 6.41
C ILE A 101 4.20 -5.44 7.94
N PRO A 102 3.45 -6.28 8.67
CA PRO A 102 3.23 -6.10 10.10
C PRO A 102 4.47 -6.35 10.97
N SER A 103 5.36 -7.24 10.53
CA SER A 103 6.48 -7.69 11.34
C SER A 103 7.61 -8.26 10.47
N GLU A 104 8.54 -8.98 11.08
CA GLU A 104 9.59 -9.73 10.38
C GLU A 104 8.98 -10.64 9.29
N SER A 105 9.39 -10.42 8.04
CA SER A 105 8.80 -11.10 6.89
C SER A 105 9.73 -11.08 5.68
N THR A 106 9.52 -12.03 4.79
CA THR A 106 10.15 -12.02 3.47
C THR A 106 9.09 -11.86 2.39
N VAL A 107 9.24 -10.83 1.58
CA VAL A 107 8.32 -10.49 0.49
C VAL A 107 8.99 -10.83 -0.83
N LYS A 108 8.48 -11.81 -1.57
CA LYS A 108 8.99 -12.15 -2.90
C LYS A 108 8.50 -11.13 -3.93
N ILE A 109 9.43 -10.60 -4.71
CA ILE A 109 9.13 -9.72 -5.84
C ILE A 109 9.18 -10.56 -7.11
N THR A 110 8.05 -10.73 -7.77
CA THR A 110 8.00 -11.33 -9.10
C THR A 110 8.26 -10.26 -10.17
N GLN A 111 8.98 -10.62 -11.21
CA GLN A 111 9.33 -9.71 -12.30
C GLN A 111 8.08 -9.15 -13.01
N PRO A 112 8.18 -7.91 -13.61
CA PRO A 112 7.11 -7.32 -14.40
C PRO A 112 6.63 -8.27 -15.51
N GLY A 113 5.30 -8.46 -15.60
CA GLY A 113 4.68 -9.36 -16.60
C GLY A 113 4.26 -10.73 -16.06
N SER A 114 4.65 -11.12 -14.86
CA SER A 114 4.07 -12.24 -14.13
C SER A 114 2.96 -11.74 -13.20
N LEU A 115 1.91 -12.52 -13.07
CA LEU A 115 0.91 -12.32 -12.01
C LEU A 115 1.66 -12.18 -10.68
N LEU A 116 1.48 -11.03 -10.02
CA LEU A 116 2.10 -10.75 -8.72
C LEU A 116 1.77 -11.86 -7.72
N SER A 117 2.70 -12.73 -7.44
CA SER A 117 2.67 -13.49 -6.20
C SER A 117 3.48 -12.72 -5.17
N LEU A 118 2.82 -11.85 -4.42
CA LEU A 118 3.35 -11.33 -3.18
C LEU A 118 3.19 -12.45 -2.15
N GLU A 119 4.18 -13.31 -2.04
CA GLU A 119 4.23 -14.34 -1.01
C GLU A 119 4.91 -13.72 0.21
N ILE A 120 4.13 -13.40 1.22
CA ILE A 120 4.62 -12.99 2.53
C ILE A 120 4.84 -14.27 3.32
N ASP A 121 6.09 -14.70 3.45
CA ASP A 121 6.45 -15.75 4.41
C ASP A 121 6.74 -15.07 5.76
N PRO A 122 5.85 -15.16 6.75
CA PRO A 122 6.19 -14.69 8.09
C PRO A 122 7.33 -15.55 8.62
N ILE A 123 8.43 -14.93 9.00
CA ILE A 123 9.47 -15.58 9.80
C ILE A 123 8.92 -15.65 11.22
N VAL A 124 8.07 -16.63 11.50
CA VAL A 124 7.52 -16.80 12.84
C VAL A 124 8.47 -17.62 13.69
N PRO A 125 9.01 -17.05 14.77
CA PRO A 125 9.18 -17.81 15.99
C PRO A 125 7.78 -17.88 16.62
N ILE A 126 7.20 -19.07 16.71
CA ILE A 126 6.03 -19.31 17.54
C ILE A 126 6.44 -19.03 18.99
N ALA A 127 6.26 -17.81 19.44
CA ALA A 127 6.28 -17.46 20.85
C ALA A 127 4.83 -17.37 21.32
N THR A 128 4.33 -18.50 21.80
CA THR A 128 3.19 -18.52 22.70
C THR A 128 3.62 -17.85 24.01
N ASP A 129 3.42 -16.56 24.13
CA ASP A 129 3.21 -15.96 25.45
C ASP A 129 2.34 -14.70 25.34
N SER A 130 1.09 -14.89 25.72
CA SER A 130 0.04 -13.90 25.77
C SER A 130 0.11 -13.10 27.08
N THR A 131 1.10 -12.21 27.21
CA THR A 131 1.12 -11.20 28.28
C THR A 131 1.79 -9.91 27.82
N ALA A 132 1.42 -9.39 26.66
CA ALA A 132 1.64 -8.00 26.32
C ALA A 132 0.32 -7.27 26.56
N THR A 133 0.27 -6.48 27.60
CA THR A 133 -0.74 -5.41 27.76
C THR A 133 -0.44 -4.34 26.73
N ASP A 134 -0.78 -4.63 25.48
CA ASP A 134 -0.79 -3.64 24.43
C ASP A 134 -1.91 -2.64 24.74
N SER A 135 -1.49 -1.42 25.06
CA SER A 135 -2.36 -0.26 24.95
C SER A 135 -2.55 0.06 23.46
N ASN A 136 -3.04 -0.90 22.69
CA ASN A 136 -3.52 -0.67 21.34
C ASN A 136 -4.78 0.17 21.49
N VAL A 137 -4.64 1.46 21.22
CA VAL A 137 -5.80 2.29 20.90
C VAL A 137 -6.36 1.69 19.62
N THR A 138 -7.37 0.85 19.78
CA THR A 138 -8.11 0.29 18.65
C THR A 138 -8.85 1.44 18.00
N ILE A 139 -8.29 2.00 16.94
CA ILE A 139 -8.98 2.98 16.11
C ILE A 139 -10.10 2.22 15.44
N SER A 140 -11.35 2.53 15.83
CA SER A 140 -12.48 2.02 15.06
C SER A 140 -12.37 2.54 13.63
N PRO A 141 -12.56 1.71 12.60
CA PRO A 141 -12.63 2.18 11.22
C PRO A 141 -13.60 3.34 11.01
N LEU A 142 -14.58 3.50 11.89
CA LEU A 142 -15.55 4.59 11.90
C LEU A 142 -14.98 5.93 12.41
N ASP A 143 -13.85 5.92 13.12
CA ASP A 143 -13.24 7.14 13.67
C ASP A 143 -12.24 7.78 12.68
N LEU A 144 -11.64 6.98 11.79
CA LEU A 144 -10.72 7.47 10.76
C LEU A 144 -11.39 8.43 9.76
N PRO A 145 -12.58 8.16 9.21
CA PRO A 145 -13.24 9.07 8.29
C PRO A 145 -13.54 10.44 8.90
N SER A 146 -13.92 10.49 10.19
CA SER A 146 -14.21 11.77 10.86
C SER A 146 -12.98 12.64 11.08
N LEU A 147 -11.78 12.05 11.07
CA LEU A 147 -10.51 12.76 11.15
C LEU A 147 -9.97 13.21 9.81
N LEU A 148 -10.16 12.39 8.80
CA LEU A 148 -9.70 12.68 7.45
C LEU A 148 -10.66 13.62 6.70
N VAL A 149 -11.92 13.72 7.13
CA VAL A 149 -13.01 14.50 6.49
C VAL A 149 -13.30 15.82 7.20
N ALA A 150 -12.59 16.21 8.25
CA ALA A 150 -12.89 17.38 9.06
C ALA A 150 -12.62 18.75 8.42
N SER A 151 -12.58 18.88 7.11
CA SER A 151 -12.84 20.11 6.33
C SER A 151 -12.49 19.94 4.85
N GLU A 152 -13.28 20.58 4.00
CA GLU A 152 -13.08 20.72 2.55
C GLU A 152 -11.61 20.53 2.09
N HIS A 153 -11.25 19.29 1.67
CA HIS A 153 -10.01 18.94 0.98
C HIS A 153 -8.69 18.88 1.80
N LYS A 154 -8.73 18.73 3.11
CA LYS A 154 -7.52 18.47 3.90
C LYS A 154 -7.70 17.22 4.77
N HIS A 155 -7.02 16.17 4.41
CA HIS A 155 -7.13 14.86 5.07
C HIS A 155 -6.38 14.78 6.41
N ALA A 156 -5.34 15.55 6.60
CA ALA A 156 -4.64 15.77 7.87
C ALA A 156 -3.80 17.06 7.76
N ASP A 157 -3.61 17.78 8.86
CA ASP A 157 -2.79 19.00 8.89
C ASP A 157 -1.30 18.69 9.05
N SER A 158 -0.96 17.58 9.66
CA SER A 158 0.41 17.09 9.74
C SER A 158 0.47 15.57 9.90
N LEU A 159 1.60 15.04 9.48
CA LEU A 159 1.91 13.64 9.50
C LEU A 159 3.33 13.46 10.02
N SER A 160 3.53 12.55 10.95
CA SER A 160 4.86 12.26 11.50
C SER A 160 5.08 10.75 11.63
N VAL A 161 6.31 10.33 11.39
CA VAL A 161 6.74 8.96 11.63
C VAL A 161 7.40 8.89 13.00
N ASN A 162 6.89 8.04 13.87
CA ASN A 162 7.41 7.85 15.22
C ASN A 162 8.65 6.94 15.21
N SER A 163 9.40 6.96 16.30
CA SER A 163 10.62 6.15 16.45
C SER A 163 10.35 4.63 16.50
N ASP A 164 9.13 4.23 16.78
CA ASP A 164 8.67 2.83 16.78
C ASP A 164 8.14 2.37 15.41
N GLY A 165 8.24 3.22 14.38
CA GLY A 165 7.77 2.94 13.03
C GLY A 165 6.28 3.20 12.80
N SER A 166 5.53 3.62 13.82
CA SER A 166 4.13 4.03 13.66
C SER A 166 4.02 5.42 13.01
N VAL A 167 2.89 5.68 12.36
CA VAL A 167 2.57 6.96 11.73
C VAL A 167 1.51 7.67 12.56
N SER A 168 1.77 8.92 12.94
CA SER A 168 0.81 9.78 13.62
C SER A 168 0.25 10.80 12.64
N LEU A 169 -1.07 10.83 12.51
CA LEU A 169 -1.84 11.84 11.77
C LEU A 169 -2.39 12.86 12.76
N THR A 170 -2.17 14.13 12.50
CA THR A 170 -2.71 15.20 13.32
C THR A 170 -3.67 16.04 12.48
N ALA A 171 -4.94 16.11 12.88
CA ALA A 171 -5.94 16.97 12.27
C ALA A 171 -6.29 18.11 13.24
N ASN A 172 -6.17 19.36 12.76
CA ASN A 172 -6.53 20.54 13.51
C ASN A 172 -8.02 20.86 13.25
N THR A 173 -8.91 20.30 14.05
CA THR A 173 -10.33 20.66 13.95
C THR A 173 -10.55 22.01 14.59
N ALA A 174 -10.75 23.04 13.79
CA ALA A 174 -10.93 24.43 14.22
C ALA A 174 -12.14 24.69 15.16
N ASN A 175 -12.89 23.67 15.54
CA ASN A 175 -14.10 23.76 16.37
C ASN A 175 -14.12 22.90 17.65
N ALA A 176 -13.06 22.17 17.94
CA ALA A 176 -12.95 21.48 19.23
C ALA A 176 -11.88 22.17 20.06
N ALA A 177 -12.30 22.90 21.08
CA ALA A 177 -11.39 23.51 22.02
C ALA A 177 -10.41 22.47 22.57
N ASN A 178 -9.14 22.53 22.14
CA ASN A 178 -7.98 21.85 22.71
C ASN A 178 -7.89 20.33 22.58
N ALA A 179 -8.41 19.70 21.53
CA ALA A 179 -8.13 18.31 21.25
C ALA A 179 -7.35 18.18 19.93
N GLU A 180 -6.02 18.11 20.00
CA GLU A 180 -5.22 17.50 18.96
C GLU A 180 -5.57 16.01 18.97
N SER A 181 -6.36 15.58 17.99
CA SER A 181 -6.62 14.15 17.82
C SER A 181 -5.44 13.54 17.11
N GLN A 182 -4.59 12.86 17.86
CA GLN A 182 -3.44 12.13 17.34
C GLN A 182 -3.83 10.66 17.12
N PHE A 183 -3.72 10.20 15.88
CA PHE A 183 -3.92 8.80 15.53
C PHE A 183 -2.60 8.16 15.18
N SER A 184 -2.38 6.98 15.72
CA SER A 184 -1.21 6.16 15.39
C SER A 184 -1.64 5.01 14.50
N ILE A 185 -1.08 4.96 13.29
CA ILE A 185 -1.27 3.86 12.35
C ILE A 185 -0.13 2.89 12.58
N GLY A 186 -0.45 1.70 13.10
CA GLY A 186 0.51 0.67 13.43
C GLY A 186 1.02 -0.11 12.21
N ALA A 187 2.08 -0.88 12.42
CA ALA A 187 2.59 -1.81 11.42
C ALA A 187 1.49 -2.76 10.92
N GLY A 188 1.57 -3.16 9.66
CA GLY A 188 0.55 -3.96 9.00
C GLY A 188 -0.65 -3.16 8.46
N SER A 189 -0.71 -1.84 8.70
CA SER A 189 -1.83 -1.02 8.24
C SER A 189 -1.50 -0.28 6.94
N THR A 190 -2.38 -0.41 5.94
CA THR A 190 -2.34 0.35 4.69
C THR A 190 -3.52 1.32 4.66
N VAL A 191 -3.23 2.60 4.49
CA VAL A 191 -4.23 3.67 4.35
C VAL A 191 -4.04 4.36 3.02
N VAL A 192 -5.10 4.43 2.24
CA VAL A 192 -5.13 5.18 0.98
C VAL A 192 -6.24 6.20 1.03
N SER A 193 -5.88 7.46 0.78
CA SER A 193 -6.79 8.60 0.71
C SER A 193 -6.51 9.47 -0.52
N GLY A 194 -5.65 9.01 -1.41
CA GLY A 194 -5.28 9.69 -2.65
C GLY A 194 -5.82 8.99 -3.89
N SER A 195 -5.18 9.27 -5.03
CA SER A 195 -5.54 8.70 -6.32
C SER A 195 -4.55 7.61 -6.73
N ILE A 196 -5.07 6.48 -7.20
CA ILE A 196 -4.27 5.41 -7.82
C ILE A 196 -4.86 5.10 -9.19
N THR A 197 -4.07 5.28 -10.25
CA THR A 197 -4.52 5.02 -11.61
C THR A 197 -3.56 4.11 -12.38
N VAL A 198 -4.16 3.12 -13.05
CA VAL A 198 -3.46 2.21 -13.98
C VAL A 198 -4.17 2.15 -15.32
N ASP A 199 -4.92 3.18 -15.66
CA ASP A 199 -5.77 3.26 -16.84
C ASP A 199 -5.02 2.99 -18.13
N ASN A 200 -5.73 2.39 -19.07
CA ASN A 200 -5.20 2.06 -20.39
C ASN A 200 -6.00 2.73 -21.50
N PHE A 201 -5.35 3.61 -22.23
CA PHE A 201 -5.94 4.30 -23.37
C PHE A 201 -5.65 3.60 -24.73
N SER A 202 -4.94 2.47 -24.69
CA SER A 202 -4.67 1.65 -25.88
C SER A 202 -5.88 0.79 -26.23
N ALA A 203 -6.32 0.86 -27.48
CA ALA A 203 -7.59 0.26 -27.90
C ALA A 203 -7.66 -1.27 -27.90
N ASN A 204 -6.55 -1.96 -27.70
CA ASN A 204 -6.44 -3.43 -27.91
C ASN A 204 -6.08 -4.24 -26.65
N THR A 205 -5.78 -3.61 -25.55
CA THR A 205 -5.37 -4.26 -24.31
C THR A 205 -6.26 -3.79 -23.15
N ALA A 206 -6.44 -4.67 -22.17
CA ALA A 206 -7.10 -4.33 -20.92
C ALA A 206 -6.22 -3.39 -20.08
N SER A 207 -6.81 -2.76 -19.08
CA SER A 207 -6.11 -1.92 -18.13
C SER A 207 -5.20 -2.72 -17.20
N GLY A 208 -4.45 -2.02 -16.36
CA GLY A 208 -3.47 -2.58 -15.46
C GLY A 208 -4.05 -3.20 -14.19
N GLN A 209 -3.24 -3.27 -13.14
CA GLN A 209 -3.61 -3.91 -11.88
C GLN A 209 -3.32 -3.02 -10.69
N ILE A 210 -4.24 -2.98 -9.72
CA ILE A 210 -4.06 -2.33 -8.42
C ILE A 210 -4.17 -3.40 -7.33
N ALA A 211 -3.20 -3.42 -6.40
CA ALA A 211 -3.22 -4.26 -5.21
C ALA A 211 -2.94 -3.41 -3.96
N ILE A 212 -3.89 -3.39 -3.03
CA ILE A 212 -3.78 -2.68 -1.75
C ILE A 212 -3.90 -3.72 -0.65
N LEU A 213 -2.78 -3.97 0.06
CA LEU A 213 -2.59 -5.12 0.92
C LEU A 213 -2.07 -4.70 2.30
N GLY A 214 -2.37 -5.49 3.31
CA GLY A 214 -1.96 -5.29 4.70
C GLY A 214 -2.81 -6.14 5.63
N GLU A 215 -2.50 -6.19 6.91
CA GLU A 215 -3.38 -6.81 7.91
C GLU A 215 -4.66 -6.00 8.10
N ARG A 216 -4.52 -4.65 8.01
CA ARG A 216 -5.63 -3.72 8.01
C ARG A 216 -5.53 -2.82 6.80
N VAL A 217 -6.58 -2.77 6.00
CA VAL A 217 -6.67 -1.93 4.80
C VAL A 217 -7.79 -0.91 4.97
N ILE A 218 -7.48 0.36 4.77
CA ILE A 218 -8.42 1.47 4.94
C ILE A 218 -8.34 2.36 3.70
N LEU A 219 -9.47 2.49 3.01
CA LEU A 219 -9.66 3.45 1.94
C LEU A 219 -10.65 4.51 2.40
N THR A 220 -10.25 5.78 2.30
CA THR A 220 -11.09 6.89 2.71
C THR A 220 -10.92 8.04 1.74
N ASP A 221 -12.00 8.46 1.09
CA ASP A 221 -11.98 9.48 0.03
C ASP A 221 -10.92 9.15 -1.08
N ALA A 222 -10.78 7.86 -1.36
CA ALA A 222 -9.79 7.38 -2.32
C ALA A 222 -10.40 7.24 -3.72
N MET A 223 -9.59 7.48 -4.74
CA MET A 223 -9.96 7.27 -6.13
C MET A 223 -9.08 6.18 -6.75
N LEU A 224 -9.66 5.04 -7.09
CA LEU A 224 -8.95 3.93 -7.73
C LEU A 224 -9.49 3.75 -9.15
N SER A 225 -8.60 3.78 -10.14
CA SER A 225 -9.00 3.58 -11.53
C SER A 225 -8.10 2.58 -12.24
N ALA A 226 -8.77 1.55 -12.79
CA ALA A 226 -8.19 0.56 -13.68
C ALA A 226 -9.07 0.42 -14.93
N SER A 227 -9.49 1.55 -15.52
CA SER A 227 -10.39 1.59 -16.67
C SER A 227 -9.60 1.61 -17.98
N GLY A 228 -10.12 0.95 -19.02
CA GLY A 228 -9.41 0.85 -20.28
C GLY A 228 -10.27 0.79 -21.51
N GLN A 229 -9.72 1.23 -22.67
CA GLN A 229 -10.44 1.21 -23.95
C GLN A 229 -10.67 -0.21 -24.48
N GLY A 230 -9.78 -1.14 -24.15
CA GLY A 230 -9.84 -2.55 -24.57
C GLY A 230 -10.38 -3.50 -23.51
N GLY A 231 -10.77 -2.98 -22.36
CA GLY A 231 -11.29 -3.73 -21.21
C GLY A 231 -10.81 -3.15 -19.89
N GLY A 232 -11.56 -3.37 -18.82
CA GLY A 232 -11.16 -3.01 -17.46
C GLY A 232 -10.04 -3.89 -16.90
N GLY A 233 -9.32 -3.39 -15.90
CA GLY A 233 -8.23 -4.08 -15.22
C GLY A 233 -8.66 -4.82 -13.96
N ASN A 234 -7.71 -5.12 -13.08
CA ASN A 234 -7.98 -5.82 -11.84
C ASN A 234 -7.64 -4.94 -10.62
N ILE A 235 -8.56 -4.86 -9.66
CA ILE A 235 -8.37 -4.15 -8.40
C ILE A 235 -8.59 -5.13 -7.25
N ASN A 236 -7.56 -5.33 -6.43
CA ASN A 236 -7.61 -6.18 -5.23
C ASN A 236 -7.35 -5.33 -3.99
N ILE A 237 -8.30 -5.29 -3.09
CA ILE A 237 -8.26 -4.52 -1.84
C ILE A 237 -8.41 -5.50 -0.68
N GLY A 238 -7.38 -5.56 0.18
CA GLY A 238 -7.35 -6.46 1.33
C GLY A 238 -7.11 -7.92 1.01
N GLY A 239 -6.85 -8.28 -0.26
CA GLY A 239 -6.53 -9.65 -0.65
C GLY A 239 -7.15 -10.10 -1.96
N ALA A 240 -7.03 -11.40 -2.25
CA ALA A 240 -7.62 -12.05 -3.40
C ALA A 240 -8.97 -12.69 -3.07
N HIS A 241 -9.77 -12.95 -4.10
CA HIS A 241 -11.08 -13.61 -3.95
C HIS A 241 -10.97 -14.92 -3.15
N LYS A 242 -11.70 -15.03 -2.04
CA LYS A 242 -11.73 -16.19 -1.12
C LYS A 242 -10.37 -16.56 -0.53
N GLY A 243 -9.48 -15.57 -0.29
CA GLY A 243 -8.16 -15.86 0.26
C GLY A 243 -7.30 -16.77 -0.64
N HIS A 244 -7.50 -16.72 -1.96
CA HIS A 244 -6.67 -17.49 -2.90
C HIS A 244 -5.20 -17.12 -2.72
N PHE A 245 -4.34 -18.12 -2.59
CA PHE A 245 -2.93 -18.09 -2.16
C PHE A 245 -1.96 -17.17 -2.92
N SER A 246 -2.45 -16.35 -3.85
CA SER A 246 -1.60 -15.42 -4.62
C SER A 246 -1.35 -14.08 -3.95
N LEU A 247 -2.21 -13.67 -3.02
CA LEU A 247 -2.11 -12.41 -2.26
C LEU A 247 -2.45 -12.66 -0.79
N PRO A 248 -1.73 -12.01 0.15
CA PRO A 248 -2.09 -12.07 1.57
C PRO A 248 -3.47 -11.46 1.80
N SER A 249 -4.23 -12.03 2.73
CA SER A 249 -5.52 -11.51 3.14
C SER A 249 -5.39 -10.54 4.30
N ALA A 250 -6.14 -9.45 4.26
CA ALA A 250 -6.33 -8.57 5.40
C ALA A 250 -7.21 -9.25 6.46
N HIS A 251 -7.03 -8.88 7.72
CA HIS A 251 -7.98 -9.17 8.78
C HIS A 251 -9.19 -8.23 8.69
N GLU A 252 -8.92 -6.95 8.43
CA GLU A 252 -9.95 -5.93 8.33
C GLU A 252 -9.77 -5.09 7.07
N THR A 253 -10.87 -4.86 6.33
CA THR A 253 -10.89 -3.96 5.19
C THR A 253 -12.07 -2.99 5.32
N PHE A 254 -11.76 -1.70 5.29
CA PHE A 254 -12.73 -0.61 5.33
C PHE A 254 -12.64 0.24 4.07
N VAL A 255 -13.79 0.54 3.47
CA VAL A 255 -13.93 1.45 2.31
C VAL A 255 -15.01 2.48 2.63
N SER A 256 -14.63 3.76 2.71
CA SER A 256 -15.55 4.86 3.03
C SER A 256 -16.55 5.14 1.92
N ALA A 257 -17.62 5.87 2.25
CA ALA A 257 -18.67 6.24 1.31
C ALA A 257 -18.19 7.19 0.18
N ASP A 258 -17.12 7.94 0.43
CA ASP A 258 -16.59 8.90 -0.53
C ASP A 258 -15.50 8.28 -1.44
N THR A 259 -15.22 6.98 -1.27
CA THR A 259 -14.27 6.24 -2.11
C THR A 259 -14.93 5.83 -3.42
N GLN A 260 -14.23 6.07 -4.52
CA GLN A 260 -14.65 5.70 -5.87
C GLN A 260 -13.70 4.67 -6.48
N ILE A 261 -14.25 3.60 -7.01
CA ILE A 261 -13.48 2.53 -7.65
C ILE A 261 -14.04 2.31 -9.07
N SER A 262 -13.16 2.34 -10.07
CA SER A 262 -13.56 2.13 -11.46
C SER A 262 -12.66 1.10 -12.12
N ALA A 263 -13.27 0.15 -12.81
CA ALA A 263 -12.58 -0.84 -13.63
C ALA A 263 -13.36 -1.06 -14.94
N ASP A 264 -13.65 0.03 -15.65
CA ASP A 264 -14.57 0.05 -16.77
C ASP A 264 -13.93 -0.32 -18.10
N ALA A 265 -14.69 -0.98 -18.95
CA ALA A 265 -14.40 -1.09 -20.37
C ALA A 265 -14.98 0.15 -21.09
N LEU A 266 -14.12 1.13 -21.43
CA LEU A 266 -14.57 2.41 -21.96
C LEU A 266 -15.09 2.36 -23.40
N THR A 267 -14.58 1.45 -24.23
CA THR A 267 -14.95 1.37 -25.65
C THR A 267 -15.40 -0.03 -26.04
N ARG A 268 -14.68 -1.05 -25.63
CA ARG A 268 -14.95 -2.46 -25.95
C ARG A 268 -14.30 -3.38 -24.92
N GLY A 269 -14.67 -4.65 -24.93
CA GLY A 269 -14.22 -5.64 -23.99
C GLY A 269 -15.15 -5.75 -22.78
N ASP A 270 -14.76 -6.54 -21.83
CA ASP A 270 -15.49 -6.73 -20.58
C ASP A 270 -14.98 -5.74 -19.52
N GLY A 271 -15.84 -5.36 -18.59
CA GLY A 271 -15.43 -4.67 -17.37
C GLY A 271 -14.38 -5.46 -16.60
N GLY A 272 -13.61 -4.78 -15.77
CA GLY A 272 -12.57 -5.39 -14.98
C GLY A 272 -13.09 -6.18 -13.78
N ASN A 273 -12.18 -6.62 -12.95
CA ASN A 273 -12.52 -7.36 -11.75
C ASN A 273 -12.12 -6.57 -10.50
N VAL A 274 -13.07 -6.32 -9.62
CA VAL A 274 -12.84 -5.65 -8.33
C VAL A 274 -13.09 -6.64 -7.21
N VAL A 275 -12.10 -6.82 -6.35
CA VAL A 275 -12.18 -7.67 -5.16
C VAL A 275 -11.92 -6.81 -3.94
N VAL A 276 -12.86 -6.82 -3.00
CA VAL A 276 -12.71 -6.25 -1.65
C VAL A 276 -12.85 -7.39 -0.67
N TRP A 277 -11.80 -7.68 0.08
CA TRP A 277 -11.73 -8.87 0.92
C TRP A 277 -11.08 -8.59 2.27
N ALA A 278 -11.55 -9.31 3.27
CA ALA A 278 -10.85 -9.52 4.56
C ALA A 278 -11.30 -10.86 5.13
N ASP A 279 -10.46 -11.48 5.95
CA ASP A 279 -10.77 -12.76 6.58
C ASP A 279 -11.77 -12.59 7.73
N ASP A 280 -11.70 -11.45 8.47
CA ASP A 280 -12.58 -11.21 9.62
C ASP A 280 -13.71 -10.23 9.28
N THR A 281 -13.36 -9.00 8.85
CA THR A 281 -14.37 -7.96 8.63
C THR A 281 -14.09 -7.16 7.36
N THR A 282 -15.07 -7.13 6.47
CA THR A 282 -15.10 -6.19 5.34
C THR A 282 -16.28 -5.23 5.49
N GLN A 283 -15.98 -3.93 5.58
CA GLN A 283 -16.99 -2.88 5.55
C GLN A 283 -16.82 -2.04 4.29
N TYR A 284 -17.77 -2.10 3.41
CA TYR A 284 -17.77 -1.40 2.14
C TYR A 284 -18.95 -0.43 2.05
N LEU A 285 -18.64 0.85 1.87
CA LEU A 285 -19.63 1.93 1.78
C LEU A 285 -19.48 2.75 0.48
N GLY A 286 -18.39 2.55 -0.27
CA GLY A 286 -18.03 3.33 -1.46
C GLY A 286 -18.83 2.97 -2.71
N ASP A 287 -18.49 3.60 -3.85
CA ASP A 287 -19.06 3.36 -5.16
C ASP A 287 -18.10 2.53 -6.05
N ILE A 288 -18.68 1.61 -6.85
CA ILE A 288 -17.99 0.82 -7.88
C ILE A 288 -18.67 1.02 -9.21
#